data_f82bdd3b8f2a6fe1c14b894480a907ad
#
_entry.id   f82bdd3b8f2a6fe1c14b894480a907ad
#
_cell.length_a   1.000
_cell.length_b   1.000
_cell.length_c   1.000
_cell.angle_alpha   90.00
_cell.angle_beta   90.00
_cell.angle_gamma   90.00
#
_symmetry.space_group_name_H-M   'P 1'
#
loop_
_entity.id
_entity.type
_entity.pdbx_description
1 polymer ?
#
loop_
_entity_poly.entity_id
_entity_poly.type
_entity_poly.pdbx_seq_one_letter_code
_entity_poly.pdbx_strand_id
1 'polypeptide(L)'
;DDAQIQLLIEANTPVVAIFGKSWDLHVTEVLRTNLEENLRMIRESVRYLKGQGKEIVYDAEHFFDGYRANPEYALATLQAAIIGGATTVVLCDTNGGSLPWQVGEAVDVVRRDVLGRDGNGYQPPAAAVTLGIHAHNDSETGVANTLEAVRHGCTHVQGTINGYGERCGNANLVSVIANLQLKMNCEVVPAQNLSRLVELSRYVSELANLNPATHQPFVGASAFAHKGGTHVNAVVKHTMSYQHIDPALVGNEMRVLVSELSGKDNIAVKRKEFGLDGLSLNEERAVLQKIKDLENAGFAFESAEASVDLMLRRVKQGYTSPFELIDYTAAVEHRARRGLFSEATVKVKVGERIFHEVAEGNGPVNAMDLALRKAIEQFYPRLQAVNLMDYKVRILDSHSATGAVVRVLIDSTDGERIWSTVGASTNIIEASWIALADAVEYFILTDGERVQNGHKAVHREHREDTEITEKKQEVALSL
;
A
#
# COMPACT_ATOMS: atom_id res chain seq x y z
N ASP A 1 -40.66 -15.52 7.20
CA ASP A 1 -40.35 -16.25 5.92
C ASP A 1 -39.45 -15.44 4.97
N ASP A 2 -38.60 -14.53 5.51
CA ASP A 2 -37.62 -13.79 4.70
C ASP A 2 -36.43 -14.67 4.35
N ALA A 3 -36.16 -14.85 3.05
CA ALA A 3 -35.11 -15.73 2.56
C ALA A 3 -33.70 -15.29 2.99
N GLN A 4 -33.46 -13.98 3.13
CA GLN A 4 -32.16 -13.47 3.55
C GLN A 4 -31.90 -13.76 5.04
N ILE A 5 -32.93 -13.66 5.89
CA ILE A 5 -32.84 -14.02 7.30
C ILE A 5 -32.57 -15.53 7.45
N GLN A 6 -33.19 -16.38 6.61
CA GLN A 6 -32.91 -17.80 6.63
C GLN A 6 -31.45 -18.12 6.27
N LEU A 7 -30.88 -17.45 5.27
CA LEU A 7 -29.46 -17.59 4.90
C LEU A 7 -28.52 -17.20 6.04
N LEU A 8 -28.85 -16.17 6.83
CA LEU A 8 -28.08 -15.80 8.02
C LEU A 8 -28.09 -16.89 9.09
N ILE A 9 -29.20 -17.60 9.25
CA ILE A 9 -29.31 -18.72 10.19
C ILE A 9 -28.50 -19.92 9.68
N GLU A 10 -28.65 -20.25 8.40
CA GLU A 10 -27.95 -21.36 7.72
C GLU A 10 -26.42 -21.17 7.71
N ALA A 11 -25.92 -19.94 7.63
CA ALA A 11 -24.50 -19.63 7.73
C ALA A 11 -23.86 -20.07 9.06
N ASN A 12 -24.69 -20.38 10.06
CA ASN A 12 -24.30 -20.94 11.36
C ASN A 12 -23.20 -20.13 12.09
N THR A 13 -23.13 -18.81 11.87
CA THR A 13 -22.24 -17.92 12.63
C THR A 13 -22.82 -17.60 14.00
N PRO A 14 -21.99 -17.39 15.05
CA PRO A 14 -22.49 -17.02 16.37
C PRO A 14 -23.06 -15.59 16.40
N VAL A 15 -22.53 -14.70 15.58
CA VAL A 15 -22.93 -13.29 15.44
C VAL A 15 -23.46 -13.05 14.05
N VAL A 16 -24.53 -12.28 13.93
CA VAL A 16 -25.10 -11.81 12.67
C VAL A 16 -25.27 -10.30 12.69
N ALA A 17 -24.96 -9.64 11.58
CA ALA A 17 -25.23 -8.22 11.38
C ALA A 17 -26.44 -8.08 10.44
N ILE A 18 -27.39 -7.23 10.81
CA ILE A 18 -28.51 -6.82 9.96
C ILE A 18 -28.60 -5.30 9.97
N PHE A 19 -29.11 -4.73 8.88
CA PHE A 19 -29.36 -3.31 8.80
C PHE A 19 -30.84 -2.98 8.67
N GLY A 20 -31.24 -1.81 9.12
CA GLY A 20 -32.58 -1.26 8.94
C GLY A 20 -32.54 0.23 8.66
N LYS A 21 -33.59 0.74 8.00
CA LYS A 21 -33.65 2.14 7.59
C LYS A 21 -33.93 3.05 8.79
N SER A 22 -33.04 4.02 9.03
CA SER A 22 -33.16 5.00 10.11
C SER A 22 -33.52 6.41 9.63
N TRP A 23 -33.72 6.58 8.33
CA TRP A 23 -34.15 7.82 7.71
C TRP A 23 -35.57 7.68 7.17
N ASP A 24 -36.46 8.57 7.59
CA ASP A 24 -37.89 8.59 7.20
C ASP A 24 -38.08 8.65 5.68
N LEU A 25 -37.26 9.43 4.97
CA LEU A 25 -37.26 9.45 3.51
C LEU A 25 -37.07 8.04 2.90
N HIS A 26 -36.13 7.24 3.43
CA HIS A 26 -35.93 5.88 2.95
C HIS A 26 -37.10 4.95 3.28
N VAL A 27 -37.78 5.16 4.39
CA VAL A 27 -38.96 4.37 4.77
C VAL A 27 -40.14 4.65 3.84
N THR A 28 -40.42 5.94 3.59
CA THR A 28 -41.60 6.32 2.79
C THR A 28 -41.37 6.16 1.28
N GLU A 29 -40.21 6.57 0.75
CA GLU A 29 -39.96 6.63 -0.69
C GLU A 29 -39.30 5.35 -1.23
N VAL A 30 -38.44 4.70 -0.44
CA VAL A 30 -37.70 3.50 -0.90
C VAL A 30 -38.42 2.23 -0.48
N LEU A 31 -38.69 2.02 0.81
CA LEU A 31 -39.43 0.86 1.30
C LEU A 31 -40.94 0.97 1.00
N ARG A 32 -41.44 2.18 0.79
CA ARG A 32 -42.86 2.47 0.53
C ARG A 32 -43.80 1.94 1.62
N THR A 33 -43.39 2.14 2.86
CA THR A 33 -44.13 1.77 4.05
C THR A 33 -44.26 2.95 5.01
N ASN A 34 -44.91 2.77 6.14
CA ASN A 34 -44.99 3.79 7.19
C ASN A 34 -43.94 3.60 8.28
N LEU A 35 -43.68 4.63 9.05
CA LEU A 35 -42.65 4.68 10.08
C LEU A 35 -42.84 3.61 11.16
N GLU A 36 -44.10 3.40 11.58
CA GLU A 36 -44.47 2.45 12.63
C GLU A 36 -44.19 0.99 12.17
N GLU A 37 -44.53 0.67 10.93
CA GLU A 37 -44.26 -0.65 10.36
C GLU A 37 -42.76 -0.91 10.26
N ASN A 38 -41.95 0.08 9.86
CA ASN A 38 -40.50 -0.09 9.83
C ASN A 38 -39.93 -0.38 11.23
N LEU A 39 -40.39 0.33 12.27
CA LEU A 39 -39.98 0.03 13.65
C LEU A 39 -40.39 -1.39 14.08
N ARG A 40 -41.60 -1.83 13.66
CA ARG A 40 -42.03 -3.20 13.89
C ARG A 40 -41.12 -4.22 13.21
N MET A 41 -40.80 -4.00 11.92
CA MET A 41 -39.91 -4.88 11.15
C MET A 41 -38.52 -5.00 11.81
N ILE A 42 -37.92 -3.87 12.22
CA ILE A 42 -36.63 -3.86 12.91
C ILE A 42 -36.71 -4.72 14.18
N ARG A 43 -37.66 -4.44 15.04
CA ARG A 43 -37.81 -5.14 16.32
C ARG A 43 -38.05 -6.62 16.15
N GLU A 44 -38.91 -7.04 15.22
CA GLU A 44 -39.28 -8.43 15.03
C GLU A 44 -38.16 -9.24 14.36
N SER A 45 -37.45 -8.66 13.40
CA SER A 45 -36.29 -9.30 12.77
C SER A 45 -35.18 -9.58 13.77
N VAL A 46 -34.84 -8.56 14.58
CA VAL A 46 -33.85 -8.71 15.67
C VAL A 46 -34.31 -9.79 16.67
N ARG A 47 -35.55 -9.73 17.11
CA ARG A 47 -36.12 -10.70 18.06
C ARG A 47 -36.09 -12.13 17.53
N TYR A 48 -36.44 -12.30 16.27
CA TYR A 48 -36.43 -13.62 15.62
C TYR A 48 -35.05 -14.22 15.61
N LEU A 49 -34.04 -13.47 15.13
CA LEU A 49 -32.64 -13.91 15.08
C LEU A 49 -32.07 -14.19 16.48
N LYS A 50 -32.41 -13.32 17.46
CA LYS A 50 -32.04 -13.54 18.87
C LYS A 50 -32.63 -14.83 19.42
N GLY A 51 -33.89 -15.14 19.06
CA GLY A 51 -34.56 -16.41 19.40
C GLY A 51 -33.88 -17.65 18.81
N GLN A 52 -33.11 -17.50 17.72
CA GLN A 52 -32.29 -18.56 17.14
C GLN A 52 -30.89 -18.70 17.82
N GLY A 53 -30.68 -17.99 18.95
CA GLY A 53 -29.42 -18.05 19.70
C GLY A 53 -28.29 -17.19 19.12
N LYS A 54 -28.56 -16.31 18.17
CA LYS A 54 -27.56 -15.43 17.59
C LYS A 54 -27.30 -14.21 18.46
N GLU A 55 -26.10 -13.69 18.44
CA GLU A 55 -25.76 -12.33 18.86
C GLU A 55 -26.03 -11.38 17.69
N ILE A 56 -26.69 -10.23 17.94
CA ILE A 56 -27.18 -9.36 16.89
C ILE A 56 -26.45 -8.02 16.91
N VAL A 57 -25.81 -7.71 15.82
CA VAL A 57 -25.33 -6.37 15.47
C VAL A 57 -26.37 -5.72 14.56
N TYR A 58 -26.90 -4.57 14.98
CA TYR A 58 -27.86 -3.80 14.20
C TYR A 58 -27.21 -2.54 13.65
N ASP A 59 -27.11 -2.46 12.32
CA ASP A 59 -26.61 -1.29 11.62
C ASP A 59 -27.78 -0.36 11.27
N ALA A 60 -27.80 0.83 11.90
CA ALA A 60 -28.80 1.85 11.66
C ALA A 60 -28.43 2.61 10.37
N GLU A 61 -28.84 2.09 9.24
CA GLU A 61 -28.50 2.62 7.92
C GLU A 61 -29.04 4.02 7.72
N HIS A 62 -28.19 4.96 7.22
CA HIS A 62 -28.47 6.38 7.11
C HIS A 62 -28.83 7.08 8.45
N PHE A 63 -28.26 6.60 9.56
CA PHE A 63 -28.56 7.16 10.86
C PHE A 63 -28.33 8.67 10.92
N PHE A 64 -27.18 9.17 10.46
CA PHE A 64 -26.86 10.59 10.54
C PHE A 64 -27.73 11.47 9.64
N ASP A 65 -28.13 10.98 8.48
CA ASP A 65 -29.08 11.68 7.60
C ASP A 65 -30.48 11.72 8.24
N GLY A 66 -30.93 10.59 8.75
CA GLY A 66 -32.18 10.45 9.45
C GLY A 66 -32.23 11.30 10.72
N TYR A 67 -31.14 11.31 11.50
CA TYR A 67 -31.04 12.11 12.72
C TYR A 67 -31.11 13.62 12.44
N ARG A 68 -30.49 14.09 11.35
CA ARG A 68 -30.62 15.50 10.95
C ARG A 68 -32.04 15.87 10.50
N ALA A 69 -32.73 14.96 9.83
CA ALA A 69 -34.07 15.19 9.29
C ALA A 69 -35.15 15.00 10.33
N ASN A 70 -35.09 13.96 11.13
CA ASN A 70 -36.08 13.57 12.14
C ASN A 70 -35.38 12.84 13.30
N PRO A 71 -34.82 13.58 14.28
CA PRO A 71 -34.09 13.00 15.39
C PRO A 71 -34.89 11.97 16.19
N GLU A 72 -36.16 12.25 16.48
CA GLU A 72 -37.02 11.37 17.28
C GLU A 72 -37.17 10.01 16.62
N TYR A 73 -37.38 9.98 15.30
CA TYR A 73 -37.54 8.75 14.55
C TYR A 73 -36.23 7.97 14.46
N ALA A 74 -35.09 8.63 14.14
CA ALA A 74 -33.81 7.98 14.09
C ALA A 74 -33.43 7.31 15.42
N LEU A 75 -33.68 7.97 16.56
CA LEU A 75 -33.47 7.38 17.88
C LEU A 75 -34.42 6.21 18.15
N ALA A 76 -35.70 6.31 17.70
CA ALA A 76 -36.66 5.23 17.85
C ALA A 76 -36.26 3.94 17.11
N THR A 77 -35.54 4.04 15.98
CA THR A 77 -35.05 2.85 15.28
C THR A 77 -33.99 2.08 16.10
N LEU A 78 -33.11 2.79 16.82
CA LEU A 78 -32.16 2.16 17.73
C LEU A 78 -32.89 1.50 18.92
N GLN A 79 -33.89 2.20 19.49
CA GLN A 79 -34.70 1.65 20.58
C GLN A 79 -35.45 0.38 20.14
N ALA A 80 -36.01 0.37 18.92
CA ALA A 80 -36.70 -0.81 18.37
C ALA A 80 -35.74 -2.02 18.27
N ALA A 81 -34.50 -1.83 17.79
CA ALA A 81 -33.49 -2.87 17.73
C ALA A 81 -33.10 -3.38 19.13
N ILE A 82 -32.91 -2.48 20.10
CA ILE A 82 -32.56 -2.83 21.49
C ILE A 82 -33.69 -3.64 22.14
N ILE A 83 -34.95 -3.20 21.97
CA ILE A 83 -36.13 -3.93 22.46
C ILE A 83 -36.25 -5.31 21.80
N GLY A 84 -35.82 -5.43 20.55
CA GLY A 84 -35.70 -6.71 19.84
C GLY A 84 -34.63 -7.64 20.41
N GLY A 85 -33.63 -7.12 21.11
CA GLY A 85 -32.55 -7.86 21.74
C GLY A 85 -31.19 -7.72 21.04
N ALA A 86 -30.98 -6.65 20.26
CA ALA A 86 -29.67 -6.32 19.71
C ALA A 86 -28.64 -6.10 20.84
N THR A 87 -27.46 -6.69 20.69
CA THR A 87 -26.35 -6.55 21.63
C THR A 87 -25.41 -5.40 21.22
N THR A 88 -25.45 -5.02 19.96
CA THR A 88 -24.69 -3.91 19.39
C THR A 88 -25.58 -3.10 18.46
N VAL A 89 -25.56 -1.77 18.59
CA VAL A 89 -26.17 -0.84 17.63
C VAL A 89 -25.09 0.04 17.01
N VAL A 90 -25.12 0.19 15.69
CA VAL A 90 -24.09 0.88 14.92
C VAL A 90 -24.70 2.06 14.20
N LEU A 91 -24.13 3.24 14.39
CA LEU A 91 -24.55 4.47 13.72
C LEU A 91 -23.85 4.53 12.34
N CYS A 92 -24.64 4.48 11.25
CA CYS A 92 -24.08 4.48 9.90
C CYS A 92 -24.13 5.87 9.28
N ASP A 93 -22.95 6.40 8.92
CA ASP A 93 -22.81 7.54 8.01
C ASP A 93 -22.77 7.03 6.56
N THR A 94 -23.91 6.51 6.10
CA THR A 94 -24.04 5.78 4.85
C THR A 94 -23.73 6.64 3.63
N ASN A 95 -24.06 7.94 3.67
CA ASN A 95 -23.72 8.89 2.61
C ASN A 95 -22.31 9.47 2.76
N GLY A 96 -21.60 9.20 3.86
CA GLY A 96 -20.25 9.72 4.11
C GLY A 96 -20.18 11.25 4.16
N GLY A 97 -21.28 11.90 4.52
CA GLY A 97 -21.45 13.37 4.50
C GLY A 97 -21.39 14.05 5.86
N SER A 98 -21.16 13.31 6.93
CA SER A 98 -21.06 13.87 8.27
C SER A 98 -19.67 14.40 8.57
N LEU A 99 -19.61 15.43 9.40
CA LEU A 99 -18.34 15.99 9.89
C LEU A 99 -18.08 15.51 11.33
N PRO A 100 -16.81 15.45 11.79
CA PRO A 100 -16.47 14.82 13.06
C PRO A 100 -17.28 15.33 14.27
N TRP A 101 -17.46 16.65 14.39
CA TRP A 101 -18.25 17.20 15.50
C TRP A 101 -19.72 16.82 15.47
N GLN A 102 -20.31 16.66 14.27
CA GLN A 102 -21.70 16.20 14.13
C GLN A 102 -21.85 14.75 14.60
N VAL A 103 -20.82 13.92 14.29
CA VAL A 103 -20.74 12.54 14.76
C VAL A 103 -20.63 12.51 16.28
N GLY A 104 -19.74 13.30 16.88
CA GLY A 104 -19.56 13.38 18.32
C GLY A 104 -20.83 13.78 19.05
N GLU A 105 -21.51 14.86 18.60
CA GLU A 105 -22.78 15.34 19.16
C GLU A 105 -23.89 14.27 19.12
N ALA A 106 -24.03 13.59 17.96
CA ALA A 106 -25.03 12.52 17.82
C ALA A 106 -24.74 11.32 18.73
N VAL A 107 -23.46 10.91 18.83
CA VAL A 107 -23.04 9.84 19.74
C VAL A 107 -23.37 10.17 21.19
N ASP A 108 -23.11 11.41 21.64
CA ASP A 108 -23.45 11.83 23.01
C ASP A 108 -24.96 11.78 23.28
N VAL A 109 -25.78 12.20 22.32
CA VAL A 109 -27.23 12.11 22.42
C VAL A 109 -27.70 10.66 22.52
N VAL A 110 -27.19 9.77 21.65
CA VAL A 110 -27.54 8.35 21.70
C VAL A 110 -27.11 7.70 23.01
N ARG A 111 -25.94 8.03 23.53
CA ARG A 111 -25.48 7.53 24.86
C ARG A 111 -26.37 7.96 25.98
N ARG A 112 -26.82 9.23 26.00
CA ARG A 112 -27.67 9.80 27.02
C ARG A 112 -29.12 9.29 26.88
N ASP A 113 -29.73 9.47 25.72
CA ASP A 113 -31.18 9.36 25.53
C ASP A 113 -31.64 7.94 25.16
N VAL A 114 -30.77 7.12 24.54
CA VAL A 114 -31.06 5.73 24.14
C VAL A 114 -30.47 4.74 25.12
N LEU A 115 -29.21 4.93 25.51
CA LEU A 115 -28.48 3.96 26.34
C LEU A 115 -28.50 4.32 27.83
N GLY A 116 -29.05 5.50 28.23
CA GLY A 116 -29.13 5.93 29.63
C GLY A 116 -27.76 6.12 30.29
N ARG A 117 -26.72 6.46 29.52
CA ARG A 117 -25.34 6.65 30.01
C ARG A 117 -25.09 8.15 30.25
N ASP A 118 -25.78 8.73 31.24
CA ASP A 118 -25.71 10.17 31.54
C ASP A 118 -24.56 10.56 32.49
N GLY A 119 -23.71 9.63 32.89
CA GLY A 119 -22.63 9.90 33.82
C GLY A 119 -23.00 9.79 35.31
N ASN A 120 -24.26 9.56 35.65
CA ASN A 120 -24.75 9.52 37.05
C ASN A 120 -24.65 8.13 37.71
N GLY A 121 -23.96 7.19 37.08
CA GLY A 121 -23.66 5.84 37.66
C GLY A 121 -24.80 4.82 37.58
N TYR A 122 -26.01 5.22 37.20
CA TYR A 122 -27.10 4.29 36.92
C TYR A 122 -26.95 3.69 35.54
N GLN A 123 -26.92 2.37 35.45
CA GLN A 123 -26.83 1.64 34.17
C GLN A 123 -28.11 0.81 33.96
N PRO A 124 -29.08 1.30 33.16
CA PRO A 124 -30.26 0.51 32.80
C PRO A 124 -29.86 -0.68 31.93
N PRO A 125 -30.73 -1.68 31.71
CA PRO A 125 -30.42 -2.82 30.83
C PRO A 125 -29.90 -2.44 29.45
N ALA A 126 -30.34 -1.32 28.87
CA ALA A 126 -29.83 -0.77 27.60
C ALA A 126 -28.39 -0.29 27.70
N ALA A 127 -27.85 -0.03 28.89
CA ALA A 127 -26.44 0.34 29.06
C ALA A 127 -25.45 -0.80 28.76
N ALA A 128 -25.92 -2.04 28.74
CA ALA A 128 -25.13 -3.20 28.35
C ALA A 128 -24.96 -3.33 26.82
N VAL A 129 -25.72 -2.56 26.02
CA VAL A 129 -25.63 -2.59 24.56
C VAL A 129 -24.38 -1.85 24.10
N THR A 130 -23.63 -2.46 23.24
CA THR A 130 -22.43 -1.85 22.61
C THR A 130 -22.86 -0.79 21.58
N LEU A 131 -22.20 0.36 21.59
CA LEU A 131 -22.38 1.41 20.58
C LEU A 131 -21.23 1.37 19.57
N GLY A 132 -21.60 1.39 18.30
CA GLY A 132 -20.67 1.33 17.18
C GLY A 132 -20.81 2.48 16.18
N ILE A 133 -19.85 2.55 15.29
CA ILE A 133 -19.77 3.48 14.16
C ILE A 133 -19.40 2.74 12.87
N HIS A 134 -20.10 3.12 11.78
CA HIS A 134 -19.79 2.69 10.41
C HIS A 134 -19.79 3.94 9.53
N ALA A 135 -18.61 4.43 9.13
CA ALA A 135 -18.49 5.63 8.34
C ALA A 135 -18.02 5.33 6.91
N HIS A 136 -18.71 5.93 5.92
CA HIS A 136 -18.23 6.04 4.55
C HIS A 136 -17.29 7.25 4.40
N ASN A 137 -16.56 7.30 3.28
CA ASN A 137 -15.45 8.24 3.09
C ASN A 137 -15.70 9.30 2.01
N ASP A 138 -16.95 9.57 1.67
CA ASP A 138 -17.33 10.46 0.55
C ASP A 138 -16.87 11.91 0.74
N SER A 139 -16.82 12.39 1.99
CA SER A 139 -16.26 13.70 2.35
C SER A 139 -14.79 13.62 2.82
N GLU A 140 -14.12 12.48 2.60
CA GLU A 140 -12.76 12.20 3.09
C GLU A 140 -12.59 12.29 4.62
N THR A 141 -13.70 12.14 5.36
CA THR A 141 -13.75 12.25 6.84
C THR A 141 -13.97 10.90 7.54
N GLY A 142 -14.08 9.80 6.81
CA GLY A 142 -14.44 8.49 7.37
C GLY A 142 -13.58 8.06 8.55
N VAL A 143 -12.24 8.21 8.45
CA VAL A 143 -11.32 7.91 9.56
C VAL A 143 -11.53 8.89 10.72
N ALA A 144 -11.62 10.18 10.45
CA ALA A 144 -11.81 11.21 11.48
C ALA A 144 -13.13 11.03 12.23
N ASN A 145 -14.22 10.74 11.50
CA ASN A 145 -15.54 10.45 12.07
C ASN A 145 -15.49 9.22 12.99
N THR A 146 -14.79 8.17 12.57
CA THR A 146 -14.62 6.95 13.36
C THR A 146 -13.84 7.22 14.65
N LEU A 147 -12.74 7.97 14.59
CA LEU A 147 -11.95 8.32 15.77
C LEU A 147 -12.73 9.22 16.73
N GLU A 148 -13.51 10.16 16.20
CA GLU A 148 -14.38 11.03 17.00
C GLU A 148 -15.48 10.25 17.70
N ALA A 149 -16.14 9.31 17.01
CA ALA A 149 -17.11 8.42 17.62
C ALA A 149 -16.52 7.60 18.79
N VAL A 150 -15.30 7.08 18.62
CA VAL A 150 -14.61 6.38 19.71
C VAL A 150 -14.29 7.32 20.87
N ARG A 151 -13.83 8.55 20.59
CA ARG A 151 -13.59 9.57 21.63
C ARG A 151 -14.84 9.87 22.44
N HIS A 152 -16.02 9.84 21.83
CA HIS A 152 -17.32 10.02 22.45
C HIS A 152 -17.93 8.74 23.03
N GLY A 153 -17.20 7.58 22.97
CA GLY A 153 -17.56 6.37 23.70
C GLY A 153 -18.14 5.24 22.87
N CYS A 154 -18.03 5.26 21.55
CA CYS A 154 -18.19 4.06 20.73
C CYS A 154 -17.05 3.08 21.01
N THR A 155 -17.41 1.79 21.14
CA THR A 155 -16.45 0.71 21.39
C THR A 155 -16.49 -0.39 20.33
N HIS A 156 -17.36 -0.24 19.32
CA HIS A 156 -17.42 -1.07 18.13
C HIS A 156 -17.16 -0.20 16.90
N VAL A 157 -16.27 -0.63 16.03
CA VAL A 157 -15.91 0.09 14.80
C VAL A 157 -16.04 -0.85 13.62
N GLN A 158 -16.74 -0.42 12.59
CA GLN A 158 -16.81 -1.07 11.30
C GLN A 158 -16.06 -0.24 10.25
N GLY A 159 -15.40 -0.92 9.33
CA GLY A 159 -14.67 -0.32 8.23
C GLY A 159 -14.03 -1.42 7.38
N THR A 160 -13.16 -1.05 6.46
CA THR A 160 -12.50 -2.00 5.59
C THR A 160 -10.99 -1.76 5.52
N ILE A 161 -10.23 -2.82 5.33
CA ILE A 161 -8.79 -2.68 5.08
C ILE A 161 -8.61 -1.92 3.76
N ASN A 162 -7.72 -0.94 3.77
CA ASN A 162 -7.47 0.00 2.68
C ASN A 162 -8.64 0.95 2.34
N GLY A 163 -9.73 0.90 3.10
CA GLY A 163 -10.90 1.74 2.86
C GLY A 163 -11.75 1.33 1.65
N TYR A 164 -11.56 0.13 1.10
CA TYR A 164 -12.33 -0.34 -0.06
C TYR A 164 -13.82 -0.45 0.27
N GLY A 165 -14.69 -0.05 -0.64
CA GLY A 165 -16.15 -0.09 -0.47
C GLY A 165 -16.89 0.74 -1.52
N GLU A 166 -18.17 0.93 -1.31
CA GLU A 166 -19.04 1.70 -2.19
C GLU A 166 -18.55 3.14 -2.39
N ARG A 167 -18.67 3.65 -3.61
CA ARG A 167 -18.31 5.02 -4.03
C ARG A 167 -16.85 5.36 -3.69
N CYS A 168 -16.64 6.22 -2.65
CA CYS A 168 -15.32 6.62 -2.15
C CYS A 168 -14.78 5.68 -1.06
N GLY A 169 -15.50 4.59 -0.75
CA GLY A 169 -15.11 3.58 0.22
C GLY A 169 -15.59 3.86 1.65
N ASN A 170 -15.07 3.06 2.57
CA ASN A 170 -15.37 3.09 3.99
C ASN A 170 -14.22 3.72 4.78
N ALA A 171 -14.40 3.92 6.08
CA ALA A 171 -13.30 4.24 6.98
C ALA A 171 -12.17 3.20 6.83
N ASN A 172 -10.96 3.68 6.52
CA ASN A 172 -9.80 2.81 6.32
C ASN A 172 -9.30 2.25 7.65
N LEU A 173 -9.53 0.97 7.90
CA LEU A 173 -9.14 0.30 9.14
C LEU A 173 -7.64 0.32 9.40
N VAL A 174 -6.79 0.37 8.38
CA VAL A 174 -5.34 0.54 8.56
C VAL A 174 -5.04 1.80 9.34
N SER A 175 -5.63 2.92 8.92
CA SER A 175 -5.46 4.22 9.59
C SER A 175 -6.19 4.28 10.93
N VAL A 176 -7.37 3.69 11.03
CA VAL A 176 -8.16 3.65 12.28
C VAL A 176 -7.41 2.87 13.35
N ILE A 177 -6.96 1.64 13.08
CA ILE A 177 -6.22 0.79 14.02
C ILE A 177 -4.94 1.49 14.50
N ALA A 178 -4.14 2.02 13.56
CA ALA A 178 -2.90 2.70 13.90
C ALA A 178 -3.12 3.94 14.78
N ASN A 179 -4.12 4.77 14.48
CA ASN A 179 -4.43 5.95 15.30
C ASN A 179 -4.99 5.58 16.67
N LEU A 180 -5.93 4.63 16.75
CA LEU A 180 -6.50 4.19 18.02
C LEU A 180 -5.41 3.64 18.95
N GLN A 181 -4.53 2.79 18.43
CA GLN A 181 -3.52 2.12 19.26
C GLN A 181 -2.32 3.02 19.58
N LEU A 182 -1.79 3.76 18.61
CA LEU A 182 -0.55 4.54 18.78
C LEU A 182 -0.79 5.95 19.34
N LYS A 183 -1.99 6.52 19.18
CA LYS A 183 -2.27 7.92 19.55
C LYS A 183 -3.39 8.08 20.56
N MET A 184 -4.31 7.12 20.64
CA MET A 184 -5.43 7.17 21.58
C MET A 184 -5.31 6.16 22.72
N ASN A 185 -4.23 5.35 22.75
CA ASN A 185 -3.97 4.31 23.75
C ASN A 185 -5.12 3.29 23.90
N CYS A 186 -5.81 2.98 22.81
CA CYS A 186 -6.83 1.93 22.77
C CYS A 186 -6.16 0.61 22.37
N GLU A 187 -6.41 -0.46 23.11
CA GLU A 187 -5.98 -1.80 22.73
C GLU A 187 -6.94 -2.35 21.68
N VAL A 188 -6.53 -2.32 20.40
CA VAL A 188 -7.36 -2.74 19.25
C VAL A 188 -6.93 -4.11 18.75
N VAL A 189 -5.60 -4.30 18.60
CA VAL A 189 -4.99 -5.56 18.18
C VAL A 189 -3.81 -5.88 19.11
N PRO A 190 -3.40 -7.16 19.24
CA PRO A 190 -2.17 -7.50 19.95
C PRO A 190 -0.98 -6.70 19.41
N ALA A 191 -0.16 -6.12 20.29
CA ALA A 191 0.90 -5.17 19.91
C ALA A 191 1.84 -5.72 18.82
N GLN A 192 2.17 -7.02 18.85
CA GLN A 192 2.99 -7.70 17.85
C GLN A 192 2.33 -7.76 16.46
N ASN A 193 1.00 -7.61 16.36
CA ASN A 193 0.28 -7.66 15.09
C ASN A 193 0.23 -6.30 14.39
N LEU A 194 0.48 -5.21 15.12
CA LEU A 194 0.47 -3.87 14.55
C LEU A 194 1.54 -3.71 13.45
N SER A 195 2.72 -4.29 13.64
CA SER A 195 3.79 -4.30 12.66
C SER A 195 3.49 -5.09 11.37
N ARG A 196 2.35 -5.78 11.31
CA ARG A 196 1.89 -6.49 10.12
C ARG A 196 0.93 -5.69 9.24
N LEU A 197 0.67 -4.42 9.58
CA LEU A 197 -0.29 -3.60 8.81
C LEU A 197 0.11 -3.41 7.35
N VAL A 198 1.41 -3.25 7.05
CA VAL A 198 1.89 -3.16 5.65
C VAL A 198 1.63 -4.47 4.90
N GLU A 199 1.95 -5.61 5.51
CA GLU A 199 1.70 -6.94 4.94
C GLU A 199 0.22 -7.15 4.65
N LEU A 200 -0.64 -6.85 5.64
CA LEU A 200 -2.10 -6.96 5.52
C LEU A 200 -2.66 -6.07 4.40
N SER A 201 -2.22 -4.81 4.35
CA SER A 201 -2.66 -3.86 3.33
C SER A 201 -2.31 -4.35 1.91
N ARG A 202 -1.10 -4.85 1.72
CA ARG A 202 -0.65 -5.40 0.42
C ARG A 202 -1.41 -6.67 0.05
N TYR A 203 -1.60 -7.57 1.00
CA TYR A 203 -2.35 -8.81 0.80
C TYR A 203 -3.80 -8.54 0.35
N VAL A 204 -4.49 -7.61 1.00
CA VAL A 204 -5.86 -7.24 0.61
C VAL A 204 -5.90 -6.54 -0.75
N SER A 205 -4.90 -5.71 -1.08
CA SER A 205 -4.80 -5.12 -2.42
C SER A 205 -4.62 -6.17 -3.51
N GLU A 206 -3.80 -7.18 -3.27
CA GLU A 206 -3.58 -8.31 -4.19
C GLU A 206 -4.86 -9.12 -4.40
N LEU A 207 -5.57 -9.48 -3.31
CA LEU A 207 -6.85 -10.17 -3.40
C LEU A 207 -7.91 -9.38 -4.17
N ALA A 208 -7.92 -8.06 -4.01
CA ALA A 208 -8.83 -7.15 -4.71
C ALA A 208 -8.40 -6.89 -6.16
N ASN A 209 -7.24 -7.38 -6.59
CA ASN A 209 -6.61 -7.07 -7.89
C ASN A 209 -6.46 -5.55 -8.12
N LEU A 210 -6.05 -4.82 -7.07
CA LEU A 210 -5.83 -3.38 -7.07
C LEU A 210 -4.36 -3.09 -6.72
N ASN A 211 -3.77 -2.12 -7.38
CA ASN A 211 -2.44 -1.64 -7.01
C ASN A 211 -2.48 -0.95 -5.65
N PRO A 212 -1.54 -1.25 -4.71
CA PRO A 212 -1.43 -0.54 -3.45
C PRO A 212 -1.23 0.97 -3.67
N ALA A 213 -1.99 1.80 -2.95
CA ALA A 213 -1.85 3.25 -3.03
C ALA A 213 -0.54 3.69 -2.36
N THR A 214 0.39 4.25 -3.12
CA THR A 214 1.74 4.63 -2.63
C THR A 214 1.70 5.68 -1.53
N HIS A 215 0.70 6.59 -1.56
CA HIS A 215 0.52 7.67 -0.58
C HIS A 215 -0.45 7.30 0.56
N GLN A 216 -0.84 6.04 0.69
CA GLN A 216 -1.72 5.62 1.77
C GLN A 216 -1.05 5.86 3.14
N PRO A 217 -1.70 6.55 4.08
CA PRO A 217 -1.14 6.77 5.41
C PRO A 217 -0.71 5.47 6.08
N PHE A 218 0.37 5.50 6.83
CA PHE A 218 1.02 4.41 7.58
C PHE A 218 1.66 3.30 6.72
N VAL A 219 1.04 2.83 5.66
CA VAL A 219 1.44 1.60 4.94
C VAL A 219 1.93 1.82 3.51
N GLY A 220 1.63 2.96 2.92
CA GLY A 220 2.07 3.28 1.56
C GLY A 220 3.59 3.44 1.48
N ALA A 221 4.16 3.16 0.32
CA ALA A 221 5.60 3.29 0.09
C ALA A 221 6.13 4.72 0.27
N SER A 222 5.26 5.73 0.12
CA SER A 222 5.60 7.15 0.32
C SER A 222 5.26 7.67 1.72
N ALA A 223 4.63 6.87 2.60
CA ALA A 223 4.14 7.34 3.90
C ALA A 223 5.26 7.90 4.82
N PHE A 224 6.47 7.35 4.71
CA PHE A 224 7.66 7.77 5.48
C PHE A 224 8.84 8.08 4.56
N ALA A 225 8.55 8.56 3.35
CA ALA A 225 9.57 8.91 2.37
C ALA A 225 9.90 10.40 2.41
N HIS A 226 11.19 10.72 2.41
CA HIS A 226 11.70 12.10 2.47
C HIS A 226 12.56 12.39 1.24
N LYS A 227 12.25 13.47 0.50
CA LYS A 227 13.00 13.89 -0.69
C LYS A 227 13.70 15.24 -0.56
N GLY A 228 13.11 16.17 0.16
CA GLY A 228 13.68 17.51 0.35
C GLY A 228 14.95 17.49 1.19
N GLY A 229 16.04 18.12 0.70
CA GLY A 229 17.34 18.06 1.35
C GLY A 229 17.35 18.55 2.80
N THR A 230 16.54 19.58 3.16
CA THR A 230 16.38 20.05 4.54
C THR A 230 15.70 19.04 5.43
N HIS A 231 14.67 18.34 4.91
CA HIS A 231 13.96 17.28 5.63
C HIS A 231 14.88 16.09 5.89
N VAL A 232 15.61 15.63 4.85
CA VAL A 232 16.56 14.52 4.96
C VAL A 232 17.65 14.84 5.98
N ASN A 233 18.23 16.04 5.92
CA ASN A 233 19.24 16.46 6.90
C ASN A 233 18.72 16.41 8.34
N ALA A 234 17.49 16.82 8.58
CA ALA A 234 16.89 16.82 9.91
C ALA A 234 16.54 15.40 10.39
N VAL A 235 15.89 14.58 9.53
CA VAL A 235 15.47 13.23 9.90
C VAL A 235 16.65 12.29 10.15
N VAL A 236 17.76 12.47 9.43
CA VAL A 236 19.00 11.70 9.66
C VAL A 236 19.62 12.04 11.04
N LYS A 237 19.49 13.28 11.50
CA LYS A 237 19.97 13.70 12.83
C LYS A 237 19.03 13.26 13.95
N HIS A 238 17.72 13.33 13.70
CA HIS A 238 16.69 12.95 14.64
C HIS A 238 15.43 12.51 13.89
N THR A 239 15.15 11.21 13.89
CA THR A 239 14.07 10.59 13.09
C THR A 239 12.71 11.24 13.33
N MET A 240 12.38 11.53 14.58
CA MET A 240 11.08 12.14 14.96
C MET A 240 10.91 13.60 14.52
N SER A 241 11.93 14.23 13.92
CA SER A 241 11.84 15.63 13.48
C SER A 241 10.86 15.82 12.32
N TYR A 242 10.65 14.79 11.51
CA TYR A 242 9.72 14.75 10.36
C TYR A 242 8.89 13.48 10.26
N GLN A 243 8.80 12.72 11.36
CA GLN A 243 7.98 11.52 11.44
C GLN A 243 7.06 11.61 12.66
N HIS A 244 5.80 11.25 12.49
CA HIS A 244 4.81 11.30 13.56
C HIS A 244 4.76 10.03 14.41
N ILE A 245 5.40 8.95 13.98
CA ILE A 245 5.62 7.67 14.66
C ILE A 245 6.91 7.04 14.14
N ASP A 246 7.39 6.00 14.82
CA ASP A 246 8.39 5.09 14.27
C ASP A 246 7.70 4.20 13.20
N PRO A 247 8.16 4.22 11.92
CA PRO A 247 7.58 3.40 10.85
C PRO A 247 7.56 1.90 11.15
N ALA A 248 8.55 1.39 11.87
CA ALA A 248 8.67 -0.02 12.21
C ALA A 248 7.46 -0.53 13.03
N LEU A 249 6.78 0.35 13.79
CA LEU A 249 5.60 0.00 14.56
C LEU A 249 4.44 -0.51 13.69
N VAL A 250 4.38 -0.09 12.43
CA VAL A 250 3.35 -0.49 11.46
C VAL A 250 3.91 -1.40 10.35
N GLY A 251 5.16 -1.83 10.46
CA GLY A 251 5.85 -2.68 9.49
C GLY A 251 6.34 -1.93 8.25
N ASN A 252 6.46 -0.60 8.35
CA ASN A 252 7.02 0.24 7.29
C ASN A 252 8.45 0.66 7.64
N GLU A 253 9.10 1.40 6.76
CA GLU A 253 10.46 1.90 6.94
C GLU A 253 10.60 3.35 6.46
N MET A 254 11.57 4.05 7.02
CA MET A 254 11.95 5.37 6.53
C MET A 254 12.71 5.22 5.22
N ARG A 255 12.33 5.99 4.21
CA ARG A 255 13.00 6.01 2.90
C ARG A 255 13.49 7.41 2.56
N VAL A 256 14.69 7.49 2.04
CA VAL A 256 15.22 8.72 1.45
C VAL A 256 15.13 8.60 -0.06
N LEU A 257 14.38 9.51 -0.67
CA LEU A 257 14.19 9.56 -2.11
C LEU A 257 15.15 10.59 -2.73
N VAL A 258 15.46 10.40 -4.00
CA VAL A 258 16.27 11.31 -4.78
C VAL A 258 15.43 11.93 -5.88
N SER A 259 15.51 13.25 -6.02
CA SER A 259 14.81 14.05 -7.04
C SER A 259 15.57 15.37 -7.28
N GLU A 260 15.04 16.23 -8.16
CA GLU A 260 15.57 17.58 -8.40
C GLU A 260 15.65 18.44 -7.11
N LEU A 261 14.78 18.14 -6.12
CA LEU A 261 14.76 18.83 -4.82
C LEU A 261 15.78 18.29 -3.82
N SER A 262 16.53 17.25 -4.19
CA SER A 262 17.49 16.59 -3.32
C SER A 262 18.73 17.45 -3.11
N GLY A 263 19.27 17.36 -1.89
CA GLY A 263 20.56 17.91 -1.52
C GLY A 263 21.66 16.84 -1.49
N LYS A 264 22.87 17.28 -1.10
CA LYS A 264 24.02 16.38 -0.92
C LYS A 264 23.76 15.26 0.10
N ASP A 265 22.94 15.52 1.12
CA ASP A 265 22.67 14.56 2.19
C ASP A 265 21.82 13.39 1.68
N ASN A 266 20.92 13.59 0.69
CA ASN A 266 20.19 12.53 0.04
C ASN A 266 21.14 11.55 -0.67
N ILE A 267 22.12 12.07 -1.42
CA ILE A 267 23.10 11.26 -2.13
C ILE A 267 24.01 10.51 -1.13
N ALA A 268 24.43 11.17 -0.06
CA ALA A 268 25.25 10.55 0.98
C ALA A 268 24.52 9.38 1.68
N VAL A 269 23.21 9.54 1.96
CA VAL A 269 22.38 8.47 2.52
C VAL A 269 22.26 7.30 1.54
N LYS A 270 21.91 7.57 0.28
CA LYS A 270 21.78 6.53 -0.75
C LYS A 270 23.08 5.81 -1.03
N ARG A 271 24.20 6.53 -1.07
CA ARG A 271 25.53 5.93 -1.19
C ARG A 271 25.78 4.89 -0.08
N LYS A 272 25.47 5.26 1.17
CA LYS A 272 25.63 4.35 2.31
C LYS A 272 24.66 3.17 2.24
N GLU A 273 23.40 3.42 1.87
CA GLU A 273 22.37 2.38 1.69
C GLU A 273 22.79 1.34 0.64
N PHE A 274 23.34 1.80 -0.49
CA PHE A 274 23.80 0.93 -1.57
C PHE A 274 25.22 0.36 -1.36
N GLY A 275 25.87 0.61 -0.23
CA GLY A 275 27.22 0.11 0.07
C GLY A 275 28.32 0.66 -0.84
N LEU A 276 28.13 1.85 -1.41
CA LEU A 276 29.04 2.47 -2.37
C LEU A 276 30.06 3.39 -1.68
N ASP A 277 30.87 2.84 -0.81
CA ASP A 277 31.94 3.58 -0.16
C ASP A 277 33.02 4.04 -1.14
N GLY A 278 33.64 5.19 -0.85
CA GLY A 278 34.78 5.71 -1.61
C GLY A 278 34.44 6.69 -2.73
N LEU A 279 33.16 7.05 -2.94
CA LEU A 279 32.81 8.16 -3.85
C LEU A 279 33.30 9.51 -3.28
N SER A 280 33.93 10.29 -4.15
CA SER A 280 34.36 11.66 -3.82
C SER A 280 33.16 12.63 -3.83
N LEU A 281 33.30 13.76 -3.12
CA LEU A 281 32.30 14.83 -3.13
C LEU A 281 32.02 15.40 -4.53
N ASN A 282 32.98 15.32 -5.44
CA ASN A 282 32.80 15.77 -6.83
C ASN A 282 31.94 14.77 -7.63
N GLU A 283 32.15 13.46 -7.44
CA GLU A 283 31.32 12.43 -8.05
C GLU A 283 29.88 12.50 -7.54
N GLU A 284 29.67 12.69 -6.22
CA GLU A 284 28.34 12.88 -5.65
C GLU A 284 27.62 14.11 -6.25
N ARG A 285 28.34 15.23 -6.41
CA ARG A 285 27.78 16.43 -7.06
C ARG A 285 27.44 16.22 -8.52
N ALA A 286 28.28 15.48 -9.25
CA ALA A 286 28.03 15.13 -10.66
C ALA A 286 26.75 14.29 -10.82
N VAL A 287 26.56 13.29 -9.93
CA VAL A 287 25.32 12.49 -9.91
C VAL A 287 24.11 13.35 -9.61
N LEU A 288 24.19 14.22 -8.59
CA LEU A 288 23.07 15.11 -8.24
C LEU A 288 22.70 16.04 -9.40
N GLN A 289 23.69 16.59 -10.10
CA GLN A 289 23.44 17.43 -11.26
C GLN A 289 22.80 16.62 -12.39
N LYS A 290 23.31 15.42 -12.68
CA LYS A 290 22.75 14.53 -13.70
C LYS A 290 21.30 14.14 -13.40
N ILE A 291 20.95 13.89 -12.13
CA ILE A 291 19.57 13.62 -11.73
C ILE A 291 18.67 14.82 -12.06
N LYS A 292 19.08 16.02 -11.71
CA LYS A 292 18.31 17.25 -12.03
C LYS A 292 18.11 17.43 -13.54
N ASP A 293 19.14 17.22 -14.33
CA ASP A 293 19.09 17.36 -15.76
C ASP A 293 18.15 16.31 -16.40
N LEU A 294 18.21 15.06 -15.92
CA LEU A 294 17.32 13.99 -16.38
C LEU A 294 15.87 14.20 -15.94
N GLU A 295 15.60 14.67 -14.72
CA GLU A 295 14.24 14.97 -14.29
C GLU A 295 13.62 16.13 -15.11
N ASN A 296 14.42 17.14 -15.46
CA ASN A 296 14.01 18.16 -16.40
C ASN A 296 13.72 17.60 -17.82
N ALA A 297 14.38 16.51 -18.20
CA ALA A 297 14.12 15.78 -19.44
C ALA A 297 12.95 14.77 -19.34
N GLY A 298 12.29 14.68 -18.19
CA GLY A 298 11.08 13.85 -18.00
C GLY A 298 11.27 12.58 -17.19
N PHE A 299 12.45 12.27 -16.68
CA PHE A 299 12.65 11.16 -15.73
C PHE A 299 11.95 11.43 -14.39
N ALA A 300 11.78 10.40 -13.55
CA ALA A 300 11.35 10.52 -12.16
C ALA A 300 11.97 9.40 -11.34
N PHE A 301 12.86 9.78 -10.45
CA PHE A 301 13.65 8.82 -9.68
C PHE A 301 13.02 8.42 -8.34
N GLU A 302 11.94 9.08 -7.91
CA GLU A 302 11.22 8.79 -6.66
C GLU A 302 10.76 7.33 -6.56
N SER A 303 10.42 6.71 -7.70
CA SER A 303 9.98 5.32 -7.80
C SER A 303 10.97 4.43 -8.56
N ALA A 304 12.20 4.90 -8.81
CA ALA A 304 13.19 4.20 -9.62
C ALA A 304 14.56 4.17 -8.92
N GLU A 305 14.60 3.62 -7.71
CA GLU A 305 15.81 3.60 -6.88
C GLU A 305 16.96 2.83 -7.53
N ALA A 306 16.67 1.79 -8.31
CA ALA A 306 17.70 1.04 -9.04
C ALA A 306 18.39 1.92 -10.11
N SER A 307 17.66 2.81 -10.79
CA SER A 307 18.29 3.77 -11.70
C SER A 307 19.21 4.78 -10.98
N VAL A 308 18.87 5.16 -9.73
CA VAL A 308 19.74 6.01 -8.89
C VAL A 308 21.00 5.25 -8.48
N ASP A 309 20.87 4.01 -8.02
CA ASP A 309 22.00 3.14 -7.67
C ASP A 309 22.96 2.99 -8.88
N LEU A 310 22.42 2.70 -10.05
CA LEU A 310 23.22 2.61 -11.27
C LEU A 310 23.96 3.92 -11.59
N MET A 311 23.33 5.08 -11.42
CA MET A 311 24.02 6.35 -11.65
C MET A 311 25.20 6.54 -10.70
N LEU A 312 25.06 6.14 -9.43
CA LEU A 312 26.14 6.18 -8.45
C LEU A 312 27.26 5.17 -8.77
N ARG A 313 26.92 3.95 -9.24
CA ARG A 313 27.91 2.94 -9.67
C ARG A 313 28.67 3.38 -10.89
N ARG A 314 27.96 3.93 -11.89
CA ARG A 314 28.54 4.35 -13.19
C ARG A 314 29.56 5.49 -13.07
N VAL A 315 29.53 6.30 -12.01
CA VAL A 315 30.53 7.36 -11.76
C VAL A 315 31.72 6.87 -10.94
N LYS A 316 31.63 5.70 -10.31
CA LYS A 316 32.68 5.16 -9.47
C LYS A 316 33.91 4.77 -10.32
N GLN A 317 35.08 5.14 -9.87
CA GLN A 317 36.33 4.76 -10.55
C GLN A 317 36.45 3.22 -10.66
N GLY A 318 36.75 2.73 -11.84
CA GLY A 318 36.86 1.29 -12.13
C GLY A 318 35.53 0.60 -12.45
N TYR A 319 34.42 1.36 -12.58
CA TYR A 319 33.19 0.83 -13.11
C TYR A 319 33.38 0.30 -14.53
N THR A 320 32.85 -0.90 -14.78
CA THR A 320 32.75 -1.51 -16.11
C THR A 320 31.33 -1.98 -16.34
N SER A 321 30.72 -1.52 -17.43
CA SER A 321 29.37 -1.96 -17.80
C SER A 321 29.38 -3.45 -18.13
N PRO A 322 28.43 -4.24 -17.65
CA PRO A 322 28.31 -5.65 -17.98
C PRO A 322 28.02 -5.88 -19.48
N PHE A 323 27.41 -4.94 -20.14
CA PHE A 323 27.21 -4.92 -21.59
C PHE A 323 27.07 -3.46 -22.10
N GLU A 324 27.41 -3.24 -23.36
CA GLU A 324 27.27 -1.94 -24.02
C GLU A 324 26.37 -2.10 -25.25
N LEU A 325 25.32 -1.27 -25.37
CA LEU A 325 24.50 -1.22 -26.56
C LEU A 325 25.30 -0.62 -27.72
N ILE A 326 25.31 -1.32 -28.87
CA ILE A 326 25.82 -0.77 -30.12
C ILE A 326 24.66 -0.20 -30.94
N ASP A 327 23.67 -1.03 -31.24
CA ASP A 327 22.44 -0.61 -31.93
C ASP A 327 21.29 -1.57 -31.63
N TYR A 328 20.07 -1.13 -31.90
CA TYR A 328 18.89 -2.00 -31.93
C TYR A 328 17.91 -1.54 -33.02
N THR A 329 17.10 -2.48 -33.49
CA THR A 329 15.96 -2.24 -34.37
C THR A 329 14.75 -2.97 -33.79
N ALA A 330 13.60 -2.32 -33.75
CA ALA A 330 12.34 -2.94 -33.39
C ALA A 330 11.32 -2.69 -34.50
N ALA A 331 10.76 -3.75 -35.07
CA ALA A 331 9.76 -3.72 -36.12
C ALA A 331 8.44 -4.28 -35.59
N VAL A 332 7.34 -3.59 -35.91
CA VAL A 332 5.98 -4.05 -35.62
C VAL A 332 5.23 -4.10 -36.94
N GLU A 333 4.78 -5.28 -37.33
CA GLU A 333 4.08 -5.49 -38.58
C GLU A 333 2.72 -6.14 -38.35
N HIS A 334 1.69 -5.67 -39.06
CA HIS A 334 0.41 -6.34 -39.16
C HIS A 334 0.34 -7.14 -40.47
N ARG A 335 0.38 -8.46 -40.39
CA ARG A 335 0.30 -9.35 -41.54
C ARG A 335 -1.07 -10.00 -41.63
N ALA A 336 -1.73 -9.88 -42.79
CA ALA A 336 -3.13 -10.35 -43.00
C ALA A 336 -3.38 -11.82 -42.58
N ARG A 337 -2.38 -12.69 -42.63
CA ARG A 337 -2.49 -14.11 -42.26
C ARG A 337 -1.92 -14.46 -40.88
N ARG A 338 -1.05 -13.59 -40.28
CA ARG A 338 -0.35 -13.86 -39.02
C ARG A 338 -0.77 -12.92 -37.88
N GLY A 339 -1.56 -11.87 -38.20
CA GLY A 339 -1.93 -10.83 -37.25
C GLY A 339 -0.76 -9.88 -36.95
N LEU A 340 -0.78 -9.33 -35.72
CA LEU A 340 0.28 -8.45 -35.23
C LEU A 340 1.54 -9.27 -34.92
N PHE A 341 2.68 -8.78 -35.39
CA PHE A 341 3.99 -9.42 -35.25
C PHE A 341 5.02 -8.39 -34.82
N SER A 342 5.85 -8.71 -33.85
CA SER A 342 6.93 -7.86 -33.39
C SER A 342 8.24 -8.61 -33.42
N GLU A 343 9.26 -8.00 -34.00
CA GLU A 343 10.61 -8.53 -34.04
C GLU A 343 11.59 -7.44 -33.61
N ALA A 344 12.60 -7.79 -32.84
CA ALA A 344 13.69 -6.91 -32.51
C ALA A 344 15.04 -7.54 -32.77
N THR A 345 15.95 -6.73 -33.28
CA THR A 345 17.36 -7.05 -33.40
C THR A 345 18.12 -6.19 -32.39
N VAL A 346 18.97 -6.81 -31.57
CA VAL A 346 19.79 -6.11 -30.58
C VAL A 346 21.25 -6.47 -30.82
N LYS A 347 22.10 -5.45 -30.87
CA LYS A 347 23.54 -5.61 -30.99
C LYS A 347 24.22 -5.02 -29.78
N VAL A 348 24.89 -5.87 -29.01
CA VAL A 348 25.57 -5.50 -27.77
C VAL A 348 27.02 -6.02 -27.75
N LYS A 349 27.88 -5.29 -27.03
CA LYS A 349 29.22 -5.69 -26.69
C LYS A 349 29.26 -6.21 -25.26
N VAL A 350 29.83 -7.39 -25.04
CA VAL A 350 30.08 -7.98 -23.71
C VAL A 350 31.56 -8.29 -23.61
N GLY A 351 32.28 -7.60 -22.75
CA GLY A 351 33.75 -7.62 -22.78
C GLY A 351 34.30 -7.16 -24.13
N GLU A 352 35.06 -7.97 -24.79
CA GLU A 352 35.63 -7.66 -26.14
C GLU A 352 34.81 -8.27 -27.29
N ARG A 353 33.70 -8.95 -27.00
CA ARG A 353 32.92 -9.69 -28.03
C ARG A 353 31.60 -8.95 -28.33
N ILE A 354 31.25 -8.92 -29.61
CA ILE A 354 30.00 -8.36 -30.11
C ILE A 354 29.03 -9.50 -30.40
N PHE A 355 27.81 -9.35 -29.93
CA PHE A 355 26.69 -10.26 -30.14
C PHE A 355 25.59 -9.49 -30.90
N HIS A 356 24.99 -10.17 -31.88
CA HIS A 356 23.96 -9.62 -32.75
C HIS A 356 22.83 -10.65 -32.80
N GLU A 357 21.79 -10.42 -32.00
CA GLU A 357 20.71 -11.37 -31.76
C GLU A 357 19.37 -10.82 -32.21
N VAL A 358 18.50 -11.72 -32.65
CA VAL A 358 17.14 -11.43 -33.11
C VAL A 358 16.15 -12.24 -32.28
N ALA A 359 15.03 -11.61 -31.93
CA ALA A 359 13.92 -12.31 -31.28
C ALA A 359 12.57 -11.78 -31.75
N GLU A 360 11.59 -12.70 -31.81
CA GLU A 360 10.18 -12.40 -31.94
C GLU A 360 9.54 -12.26 -30.56
N GLY A 361 8.53 -11.37 -30.42
CA GLY A 361 7.83 -11.16 -29.17
C GLY A 361 6.39 -10.71 -29.38
N ASN A 362 5.61 -10.66 -28.27
CA ASN A 362 4.21 -10.21 -28.27
C ASN A 362 4.08 -8.70 -28.53
N GLY A 363 5.17 -7.97 -28.40
CA GLY A 363 5.29 -6.55 -28.66
C GLY A 363 6.76 -6.15 -28.78
N PRO A 364 7.06 -4.89 -29.20
CA PRO A 364 8.43 -4.46 -29.47
C PRO A 364 9.32 -4.52 -28.23
N VAL A 365 8.81 -4.19 -27.05
CA VAL A 365 9.57 -4.24 -25.80
C VAL A 365 9.92 -5.68 -25.41
N ASN A 366 8.95 -6.60 -25.52
CA ASN A 366 9.18 -8.01 -25.27
C ASN A 366 10.18 -8.62 -26.28
N ALA A 367 10.08 -8.24 -27.55
CA ALA A 367 11.05 -8.68 -28.56
C ALA A 367 12.47 -8.17 -28.24
N MET A 368 12.62 -6.92 -27.80
CA MET A 368 13.91 -6.35 -27.38
C MET A 368 14.48 -7.06 -26.15
N ASP A 369 13.66 -7.35 -25.14
CA ASP A 369 14.07 -8.08 -23.93
C ASP A 369 14.59 -9.47 -24.30
N LEU A 370 13.84 -10.22 -25.12
CA LEU A 370 14.23 -11.54 -25.57
C LEU A 370 15.52 -11.54 -26.41
N ALA A 371 15.70 -10.54 -27.27
CA ALA A 371 16.93 -10.39 -28.06
C ALA A 371 18.13 -10.04 -27.18
N LEU A 372 17.98 -9.14 -26.22
CA LEU A 372 19.01 -8.82 -25.23
C LEU A 372 19.39 -10.04 -24.40
N ARG A 373 18.42 -10.78 -23.88
CA ARG A 373 18.64 -12.00 -23.09
C ARG A 373 19.42 -13.04 -23.87
N LYS A 374 19.07 -13.32 -25.14
CA LYS A 374 19.81 -14.22 -25.99
C LYS A 374 21.31 -13.87 -26.12
N ALA A 375 21.61 -12.56 -26.16
CA ALA A 375 22.98 -12.09 -26.25
C ALA A 375 23.80 -12.30 -24.97
N ILE A 376 23.15 -12.10 -23.78
CA ILE A 376 23.89 -11.95 -22.53
C ILE A 376 23.69 -13.08 -21.51
N GLU A 377 22.62 -13.89 -21.58
CA GLU A 377 22.36 -14.97 -20.61
C GLU A 377 23.47 -16.02 -20.52
N GLN A 378 24.20 -16.27 -21.60
CA GLN A 378 25.35 -17.15 -21.57
C GLN A 378 26.46 -16.70 -20.61
N PHE A 379 26.52 -15.41 -20.30
CA PHE A 379 27.47 -14.80 -19.34
C PHE A 379 26.86 -14.63 -17.98
N TYR A 380 25.53 -14.44 -17.92
CA TYR A 380 24.77 -14.16 -16.73
C TYR A 380 23.57 -15.10 -16.61
N PRO A 381 23.75 -16.40 -16.35
CA PRO A 381 22.67 -17.42 -16.40
C PRO A 381 21.53 -17.15 -15.42
N ARG A 382 21.81 -16.46 -14.29
CA ARG A 382 20.78 -16.12 -13.29
C ARG A 382 19.77 -15.08 -13.78
N LEU A 383 20.01 -14.41 -14.90
CA LEU A 383 19.02 -13.54 -15.56
C LEU A 383 17.73 -14.28 -15.92
N GLN A 384 17.76 -15.61 -16.07
CA GLN A 384 16.55 -16.41 -16.30
C GLN A 384 15.52 -16.31 -15.17
N ALA A 385 15.95 -15.97 -13.94
CA ALA A 385 15.04 -15.74 -12.81
C ALA A 385 14.36 -14.37 -12.86
N VAL A 386 14.89 -13.43 -13.67
CA VAL A 386 14.37 -12.06 -13.72
C VAL A 386 13.12 -11.99 -14.59
N ASN A 387 12.04 -11.49 -13.98
CA ASN A 387 10.75 -11.26 -14.63
C ASN A 387 10.32 -9.81 -14.50
N LEU A 388 9.67 -9.29 -15.54
CA LEU A 388 9.00 -8.00 -15.50
C LEU A 388 7.66 -8.18 -14.77
N MET A 389 7.45 -7.40 -13.69
CA MET A 389 6.22 -7.42 -12.89
C MET A 389 5.22 -6.37 -13.34
N ASP A 390 5.71 -5.16 -13.64
CA ASP A 390 4.85 -4.04 -14.02
C ASP A 390 5.55 -3.16 -15.05
N TYR A 391 4.75 -2.59 -15.94
CA TYR A 391 5.19 -1.73 -17.02
C TYR A 391 4.23 -0.55 -17.16
N LYS A 392 4.65 0.63 -16.69
CA LYS A 392 3.85 1.84 -16.67
C LYS A 392 4.38 2.85 -17.66
N VAL A 393 3.48 3.41 -18.47
CA VAL A 393 3.78 4.48 -19.44
C VAL A 393 2.98 5.72 -19.10
N ARG A 394 3.63 6.87 -19.09
CA ARG A 394 2.98 8.17 -18.91
C ARG A 394 3.44 9.17 -19.96
N ILE A 395 2.50 9.88 -20.55
CA ILE A 395 2.74 11.07 -21.37
C ILE A 395 2.92 12.26 -20.42
N LEU A 396 4.02 12.99 -20.55
CA LEU A 396 4.36 14.08 -19.61
C LEU A 396 3.87 15.45 -20.07
N ASP A 397 3.79 15.64 -21.39
CA ASP A 397 3.29 16.88 -22.00
C ASP A 397 2.21 16.56 -23.03
N SER A 398 0.96 16.60 -22.59
CA SER A 398 -0.19 16.32 -23.43
C SER A 398 -0.43 17.37 -24.53
N HIS A 399 0.16 18.58 -24.42
CA HIS A 399 0.02 19.63 -25.42
C HIS A 399 0.86 19.35 -26.67
N SER A 400 1.93 18.58 -26.55
CA SER A 400 2.80 18.18 -27.66
C SER A 400 2.25 16.99 -28.47
N ALA A 401 1.05 16.52 -28.16
CA ALA A 401 0.37 15.39 -28.82
C ALA A 401 1.31 14.18 -29.01
N THR A 402 1.49 13.67 -30.23
CA THR A 402 2.35 12.51 -30.54
C THR A 402 3.84 12.79 -30.42
N GLY A 403 4.27 14.03 -30.26
CA GLY A 403 5.65 14.45 -30.02
C GLY A 403 5.99 14.61 -28.52
N ALA A 404 5.05 14.31 -27.63
CA ALA A 404 5.24 14.43 -26.19
C ALA A 404 6.33 13.50 -25.66
N VAL A 405 7.03 13.94 -24.60
CA VAL A 405 7.93 13.06 -23.85
C VAL A 405 7.11 11.98 -23.14
N VAL A 406 7.56 10.76 -23.28
CA VAL A 406 6.98 9.57 -22.64
C VAL A 406 7.94 9.07 -21.57
N ARG A 407 7.41 8.83 -20.37
CA ARG A 407 8.13 8.16 -19.28
C ARG A 407 7.69 6.72 -19.18
N VAL A 408 8.65 5.83 -19.09
CA VAL A 408 8.46 4.40 -18.85
C VAL A 408 9.06 4.04 -17.50
N LEU A 409 8.28 3.40 -16.64
CA LEU A 409 8.72 2.79 -15.39
C LEU A 409 8.56 1.28 -15.50
N ILE A 410 9.61 0.55 -15.16
CA ILE A 410 9.63 -0.91 -15.14
C ILE A 410 9.90 -1.40 -13.74
N ASP A 411 9.02 -2.25 -13.22
CA ASP A 411 9.24 -3.02 -12.00
C ASP A 411 9.61 -4.45 -12.37
N SER A 412 10.77 -4.89 -11.90
CA SER A 412 11.33 -6.22 -12.16
C SER A 412 11.52 -7.00 -10.87
N THR A 413 11.50 -8.34 -10.95
CA THR A 413 11.76 -9.24 -9.83
C THR A 413 12.58 -10.44 -10.20
N ASP A 414 13.36 -10.96 -9.24
CA ASP A 414 14.03 -12.27 -9.31
C ASP A 414 13.33 -13.34 -8.43
N GLY A 415 12.12 -13.02 -7.94
CA GLY A 415 11.35 -13.85 -7.01
C GLY A 415 11.67 -13.59 -5.53
N GLU A 416 12.80 -12.97 -5.20
CA GLU A 416 13.19 -12.61 -3.83
C GLU A 416 13.08 -11.10 -3.56
N ARG A 417 13.37 -10.28 -4.55
CA ARG A 417 13.36 -8.81 -4.46
C ARG A 417 12.68 -8.19 -5.66
N ILE A 418 12.26 -6.95 -5.49
CA ILE A 418 11.68 -6.12 -6.56
C ILE A 418 12.56 -4.87 -6.69
N TRP A 419 12.79 -4.44 -7.92
CA TRP A 419 13.49 -3.18 -8.20
C TRP A 419 12.84 -2.44 -9.36
N SER A 420 12.93 -1.11 -9.34
CA SER A 420 12.28 -0.24 -10.30
C SER A 420 13.30 0.61 -11.04
N THR A 421 13.12 0.72 -12.36
CA THR A 421 13.95 1.51 -13.26
C THR A 421 13.10 2.44 -14.12
N VAL A 422 13.69 3.52 -14.62
CA VAL A 422 12.98 4.55 -15.38
C VAL A 422 13.73 4.94 -16.63
N GLY A 423 12.97 5.14 -17.72
CA GLY A 423 13.45 5.77 -18.96
C GLY A 423 12.49 6.85 -19.42
N ALA A 424 13.00 7.88 -20.08
CA ALA A 424 12.18 8.92 -20.67
C ALA A 424 12.75 9.36 -22.02
N SER A 425 11.88 9.51 -23.01
CA SER A 425 12.21 9.96 -24.38
C SER A 425 10.93 10.43 -25.09
N THR A 426 11.06 11.15 -26.18
CA THR A 426 9.96 11.38 -27.13
C THR A 426 9.60 10.11 -27.92
N ASN A 427 10.43 9.08 -27.87
CA ASN A 427 10.18 7.77 -28.46
C ASN A 427 9.95 6.73 -27.37
N ILE A 428 8.76 6.12 -27.33
CA ILE A 428 8.39 5.12 -26.34
C ILE A 428 9.30 3.89 -26.35
N ILE A 429 9.84 3.49 -27.53
CA ILE A 429 10.72 2.34 -27.65
C ILE A 429 12.07 2.67 -27.01
N GLU A 430 12.59 3.87 -27.21
CA GLU A 430 13.83 4.32 -26.57
C GLU A 430 13.64 4.45 -25.04
N ALA A 431 12.56 5.05 -24.58
CA ALA A 431 12.25 5.14 -23.15
C ALA A 431 12.16 3.74 -22.51
N SER A 432 11.54 2.79 -23.20
CA SER A 432 11.45 1.40 -22.76
C SER A 432 12.81 0.69 -22.73
N TRP A 433 13.62 0.92 -23.76
CA TRP A 433 14.99 0.36 -23.81
C TRP A 433 15.84 0.85 -22.63
N ILE A 434 15.81 2.15 -22.34
CA ILE A 434 16.58 2.73 -21.22
C ILE A 434 16.18 2.06 -19.90
N ALA A 435 14.89 1.96 -19.62
CA ALA A 435 14.41 1.34 -18.38
C ALA A 435 14.73 -0.16 -18.31
N LEU A 436 14.59 -0.89 -19.44
CA LEU A 436 14.88 -2.33 -19.54
C LEU A 436 16.37 -2.62 -19.36
N ALA A 437 17.23 -1.88 -20.05
CA ALA A 437 18.68 -2.05 -19.97
C ALA A 437 19.19 -1.77 -18.54
N ASP A 438 18.67 -0.70 -17.91
CA ASP A 438 18.95 -0.38 -16.51
C ASP A 438 18.50 -1.52 -15.57
N ALA A 439 17.32 -2.12 -15.79
CA ALA A 439 16.82 -3.20 -14.96
C ALA A 439 17.73 -4.45 -15.01
N VAL A 440 18.19 -4.79 -16.18
CA VAL A 440 19.10 -5.93 -16.43
C VAL A 440 20.50 -5.65 -15.86
N GLU A 441 21.05 -4.47 -16.11
CA GLU A 441 22.36 -4.08 -15.59
C GLU A 441 22.38 -4.04 -14.06
N TYR A 442 21.34 -3.48 -13.45
CA TYR A 442 21.19 -3.44 -11.99
C TYR A 442 21.21 -4.86 -11.38
N PHE A 443 20.44 -5.77 -11.96
CA PHE A 443 20.44 -7.17 -11.51
C PHE A 443 21.84 -7.78 -11.57
N ILE A 444 22.52 -7.68 -12.71
CA ILE A 444 23.85 -8.29 -12.92
C ILE A 444 24.86 -7.78 -11.88
N LEU A 445 24.91 -6.47 -11.65
CA LEU A 445 25.85 -5.84 -10.71
C LEU A 445 25.58 -6.25 -9.26
N THR A 446 24.31 -6.21 -8.85
CA THR A 446 23.92 -6.48 -7.45
C THR A 446 23.88 -7.98 -7.14
N ASP A 447 23.58 -8.83 -8.08
CA ASP A 447 23.61 -10.28 -7.91
C ASP A 447 25.03 -10.81 -7.70
N GLY A 448 26.01 -10.30 -8.45
CA GLY A 448 27.43 -10.64 -8.27
C GLY A 448 27.95 -10.29 -6.87
N GLU A 449 27.52 -9.15 -6.31
CA GLU A 449 27.89 -8.74 -4.95
C GLU A 449 27.26 -9.64 -3.87
N ARG A 450 26.03 -10.10 -4.06
CA ARG A 450 25.34 -11.03 -3.14
C ARG A 450 26.03 -12.37 -3.07
N VAL A 451 26.42 -12.94 -4.23
CA VAL A 451 27.16 -14.21 -4.30
C VAL A 451 28.49 -14.09 -3.55
N GLN A 452 29.22 -13.01 -3.75
CA GLN A 452 30.49 -12.77 -3.04
C GLN A 452 30.30 -12.60 -1.53
N ASN A 453 29.26 -11.88 -1.11
CA ASN A 453 28.96 -11.66 0.31
C ASN A 453 28.42 -12.93 0.99
N GLY A 454 27.60 -13.73 0.30
CA GLY A 454 27.15 -15.04 0.77
C GLY A 454 28.32 -16.00 1.01
N HIS A 455 29.28 -16.05 0.11
CA HIS A 455 30.51 -16.84 0.31
C HIS A 455 31.35 -16.34 1.49
N LYS A 456 31.42 -15.02 1.72
CA LYS A 456 32.13 -14.46 2.88
C LYS A 456 31.44 -14.77 4.20
N ALA A 457 30.10 -14.76 4.23
CA ALA A 457 29.32 -15.10 5.43
C ALA A 457 29.50 -16.57 5.80
N VAL A 458 29.39 -17.50 4.86
CA VAL A 458 29.60 -18.94 5.08
C VAL A 458 31.03 -19.24 5.54
N HIS A 459 32.03 -18.56 4.96
CA HIS A 459 33.42 -18.69 5.41
C HIS A 459 33.65 -18.11 6.81
N ARG A 460 32.88 -17.13 7.24
CA ARG A 460 32.97 -16.53 8.59
C ARG A 460 32.31 -17.45 9.63
N GLU A 461 31.15 -18.00 9.35
CA GLU A 461 30.51 -19.02 10.20
C GLU A 461 31.37 -20.26 10.37
N HIS A 462 31.97 -20.78 9.27
CA HIS A 462 32.91 -21.90 9.37
C HIS A 462 34.17 -21.58 10.16
N ARG A 463 34.67 -20.34 10.15
CA ARG A 463 35.80 -19.94 10.99
C ARG A 463 35.42 -19.84 12.46
N GLU A 464 34.28 -19.24 12.77
CA GLU A 464 33.78 -19.14 14.15
C GLU A 464 33.47 -20.50 14.76
N ASP A 465 32.89 -21.43 14.00
CA ASP A 465 32.68 -22.81 14.43
C ASP A 465 34.00 -23.58 14.66
N THR A 466 35.02 -23.33 13.83
CA THR A 466 36.33 -23.95 14.01
C THR A 466 37.05 -23.41 15.24
N GLU A 467 37.02 -22.08 15.49
CA GLU A 467 37.62 -21.46 16.69
C GLU A 467 36.90 -21.90 17.98
N ILE A 468 35.55 -22.07 17.93
CA ILE A 468 34.78 -22.58 19.08
C ILE A 468 35.13 -24.04 19.35
N THR A 469 35.35 -24.85 18.31
CA THR A 469 35.72 -26.26 18.43
C THR A 469 37.14 -26.43 18.97
N GLU A 470 38.09 -25.63 18.48
CA GLU A 470 39.47 -25.62 19.00
C GLU A 470 39.56 -25.17 20.47
N LYS A 471 38.84 -24.13 20.87
CA LYS A 471 38.76 -23.69 22.28
C LYS A 471 38.14 -24.74 23.19
N LYS A 472 37.12 -25.48 22.71
CA LYS A 472 36.53 -26.58 23.47
C LYS A 472 37.48 -27.76 23.63
N GLN A 473 38.35 -28.05 22.65
CA GLN A 473 39.40 -29.08 22.75
C GLN A 473 40.55 -28.67 23.69
N GLU A 474 40.96 -27.41 23.65
CA GLU A 474 41.98 -26.90 24.60
C GLU A 474 41.52 -26.94 26.07
N VAL A 475 40.23 -26.60 26.31
CA VAL A 475 39.64 -26.70 27.66
C VAL A 475 39.51 -28.16 28.14
N ALA A 476 39.21 -29.08 27.20
CA ALA A 476 39.10 -30.52 27.52
C ALA A 476 40.46 -31.19 27.77
N LEU A 477 41.55 -30.63 27.28
CA LEU A 477 42.93 -31.12 27.50
C LEU A 477 43.58 -30.50 28.75
N SER A 478 42.96 -29.49 29.35
CA SER A 478 43.42 -28.80 30.56
C SER A 478 42.70 -29.24 31.85
N LEU A 479 41.73 -30.10 31.75
CA LEU A 479 41.02 -30.81 32.84
C LEU A 479 41.48 -32.28 32.90
#